data_1a53a6b49a7d988e690a7549f6ae8743
#
_entry.id   1a53a6b49a7d988e690a7549f6ae8743
#
_cell.length_a   1.000
_cell.length_b   1.000
_cell.length_c   1.000
_cell.angle_alpha   90.00
_cell.angle_beta   90.00
_cell.angle_gamma   90.00
#
_symmetry.space_group_name_H-M   'P 1'
#
loop_
_entity.id
_entity.type
_entity.pdbx_description
1 polymer ?
#
loop_
_entity_poly.entity_id
_entity_poly.type
_entity_poly.pdbx_seq_one_letter_code
_entity_poly.pdbx_strand_id
1 'polypeptide(L)'
;KFIRVIVTNDYNKVITNAKNMYCQDQTAGIQIRFTGNQSFPLGTELEINVSGLSLSNYLGVLQISNVPLSSATVVTPATFSIAPRITTIADINTNYTAWEGELVQLNNVTLSGNATYSGSNTITDGNGATIVLYTATGATFSGDALPASASKITGILIEYNGTKEIIIRDPAIDVVP
;
A
#
# COMPACT_ATOMS: atom_id res chain seq x y z
N LYS A 1 1.68 2.59 24.69
CA LYS A 1 1.72 1.48 23.72
C LYS A 1 2.47 1.94 22.48
N PHE A 2 3.40 1.14 22.01
CA PHE A 2 4.19 1.42 20.81
C PHE A 2 3.98 0.34 19.78
N ILE A 3 4.10 0.70 18.52
CA ILE A 3 4.24 -0.21 17.39
C ILE A 3 5.56 0.09 16.68
N ARG A 4 6.18 -0.94 16.08
CA ARG A 4 7.35 -0.79 15.18
C ARG A 4 6.96 -1.26 13.80
N VAL A 5 7.21 -0.41 12.82
CA VAL A 5 6.75 -0.63 11.45
C VAL A 5 7.76 -0.11 10.43
N ILE A 6 7.76 -0.72 9.24
CA ILE A 6 8.47 -0.20 8.07
C ILE A 6 7.50 0.61 7.22
N VAL A 7 7.90 1.80 6.81
CA VAL A 7 7.16 2.63 5.85
C VAL A 7 7.13 1.92 4.49
N THR A 8 5.93 1.67 3.97
CA THR A 8 5.75 0.93 2.72
C THR A 8 5.34 1.78 1.53
N ASN A 9 5.04 3.08 1.71
CA ASN A 9 4.81 4.00 0.59
C ASN A 9 5.88 5.10 0.52
N ASP A 10 6.15 5.60 -0.69
CA ASP A 10 6.99 6.77 -0.89
C ASP A 10 6.11 8.03 -0.89
N TYR A 11 6.33 8.92 0.08
CA TYR A 11 5.58 10.17 0.20
C TYR A 11 5.79 11.09 -1.03
N ASN A 12 6.92 10.99 -1.74
CA ASN A 12 7.21 11.76 -2.94
C ASN A 12 6.38 11.31 -4.16
N LYS A 13 5.83 10.10 -4.14
CA LYS A 13 5.03 9.56 -5.25
C LYS A 13 3.56 9.98 -5.20
N VAL A 14 3.10 10.56 -4.08
CA VAL A 14 1.75 11.14 -3.92
C VAL A 14 0.64 10.11 -4.20
N ILE A 15 0.86 8.86 -3.83
CA ILE A 15 -0.13 7.78 -4.05
C ILE A 15 -1.33 7.88 -3.09
N THR A 16 -1.21 8.68 -2.04
CA THR A 16 -2.24 8.95 -1.04
C THR A 16 -2.11 10.38 -0.51
N ASN A 17 -3.02 10.79 0.36
CA ASN A 17 -2.96 12.10 1.03
C ASN A 17 -1.65 12.24 1.82
N ALA A 18 -1.05 13.43 1.82
CA ALA A 18 0.25 13.70 2.47
C ALA A 18 0.28 13.42 3.98
N LYS A 19 -0.88 13.35 4.65
CA LYS A 19 -0.98 12.96 6.06
C LYS A 19 -1.01 11.45 6.27
N ASN A 20 -1.26 10.67 5.20
CA ASN A 20 -1.37 9.22 5.29
C ASN A 20 -0.02 8.57 5.03
N MET A 21 0.24 7.49 5.72
CA MET A 21 1.38 6.64 5.56
C MET A 21 0.91 5.19 5.65
N TYR A 22 1.22 4.38 4.64
CA TYR A 22 1.10 2.94 4.76
C TYR A 22 2.37 2.38 5.38
N CYS A 23 2.19 1.44 6.27
CA CYS A 23 3.30 0.79 6.94
C CYS A 23 2.93 -0.64 7.32
N GLN A 24 3.96 -1.45 7.57
CA GLN A 24 3.80 -2.87 7.86
C GLN A 24 4.88 -3.32 8.86
N ASP A 25 4.50 -4.23 9.75
CA ASP A 25 5.46 -5.04 10.49
C ASP A 25 5.55 -6.46 9.88
N GLN A 26 6.17 -7.39 10.59
CA GLN A 26 6.30 -8.79 10.12
C GLN A 26 4.99 -9.58 10.20
N THR A 27 3.92 -9.00 10.75
CA THR A 27 2.66 -9.68 11.05
C THR A 27 1.46 -9.08 10.32
N ALA A 28 1.43 -7.76 10.08
CA ALA A 28 0.29 -7.06 9.50
C ALA A 28 0.69 -5.69 8.92
N GLY A 29 -0.16 -5.17 8.03
CA GLY A 29 -0.08 -3.82 7.51
C GLY A 29 -1.16 -2.90 8.08
N ILE A 30 -0.94 -1.58 8.01
CA ILE A 30 -1.91 -0.58 8.45
C ILE A 30 -1.65 0.79 7.82
N GLN A 31 -2.69 1.60 7.70
CA GLN A 31 -2.54 3.02 7.42
C GLN A 31 -2.42 3.82 8.72
N ILE A 32 -1.45 4.71 8.79
CA ILE A 32 -1.32 5.73 9.83
C ILE A 32 -1.72 7.08 9.23
N ARG A 33 -2.70 7.76 9.87
CA ARG A 33 -3.06 9.12 9.51
C ARG A 33 -2.56 10.10 10.55
N PHE A 34 -1.53 10.85 10.16
CA PHE A 34 -0.94 11.88 11.03
C PHE A 34 -1.79 13.16 11.08
N THR A 35 -1.59 13.96 12.11
CA THR A 35 -2.22 15.29 12.26
C THR A 35 -1.64 16.31 11.28
N GLY A 36 -0.38 16.12 10.82
CA GLY A 36 0.32 16.93 9.83
C GLY A 36 0.83 16.10 8.66
N ASN A 37 1.34 16.76 7.61
CA ASN A 37 1.97 16.10 6.48
C ASN A 37 3.23 15.38 6.95
N GLN A 38 3.36 14.12 6.58
CA GLN A 38 4.52 13.28 6.88
C GLN A 38 5.50 13.26 5.68
N SER A 39 6.76 12.98 5.98
CA SER A 39 7.84 12.87 4.97
C SER A 39 8.81 11.73 5.30
N PHE A 40 8.31 10.65 5.90
CA PHE A 40 9.11 9.47 6.19
C PHE A 40 9.41 8.71 4.90
N PRO A 41 10.70 8.48 4.57
CA PRO A 41 11.08 7.77 3.36
C PRO A 41 10.61 6.31 3.36
N LEU A 42 10.33 5.78 2.16
CA LEU A 42 10.09 4.36 1.94
C LEU A 42 11.23 3.52 2.56
N GLY A 43 10.86 2.46 3.27
CA GLY A 43 11.81 1.55 3.93
C GLY A 43 12.33 2.01 5.30
N THR A 44 11.92 3.20 5.76
CA THR A 44 12.28 3.67 7.11
C THR A 44 11.56 2.85 8.17
N GLU A 45 12.30 2.38 9.17
CA GLU A 45 11.70 1.82 10.40
C GLU A 45 11.31 2.95 11.34
N LEU A 46 10.06 2.90 11.82
CA LEU A 46 9.53 3.84 12.80
C LEU A 46 9.08 3.11 14.05
N GLU A 47 9.36 3.69 15.20
CA GLU A 47 8.66 3.41 16.45
C GLU A 47 7.62 4.51 16.67
N ILE A 48 6.33 4.12 16.78
CA ILE A 48 5.22 5.06 16.89
C ILE A 48 4.48 4.84 18.20
N ASN A 49 4.35 5.89 19.01
CA ASN A 49 3.51 5.85 20.19
C ASN A 49 2.04 5.99 19.80
N VAL A 50 1.28 4.93 20.01
CA VAL A 50 -0.16 4.85 19.72
C VAL A 50 -1.02 4.77 20.99
N SER A 51 -0.46 5.13 22.15
CA SER A 51 -1.20 5.12 23.41
C SER A 51 -2.39 6.09 23.37
N GLY A 52 -3.56 5.61 23.76
CA GLY A 52 -4.79 6.40 23.75
C GLY A 52 -5.43 6.58 22.37
N LEU A 53 -4.82 6.05 21.31
CA LEU A 53 -5.39 6.06 19.97
C LEU A 53 -6.14 4.76 19.69
N SER A 54 -7.11 4.81 18.78
CA SER A 54 -7.96 3.69 18.40
C SER A 54 -7.84 3.40 16.92
N LEU A 55 -8.05 2.14 16.57
CA LEU A 55 -8.28 1.74 15.19
C LEU A 55 -9.61 2.34 14.71
N SER A 56 -9.63 2.81 13.49
CA SER A 56 -10.80 3.33 12.81
C SER A 56 -10.86 2.79 11.39
N ASN A 57 -12.05 2.76 10.82
CA ASN A 57 -12.26 2.41 9.43
C ASN A 57 -12.68 3.66 8.67
N TYR A 58 -11.96 4.00 7.60
CA TYR A 58 -12.30 5.10 6.72
C TYR A 58 -12.62 4.55 5.33
N LEU A 59 -13.90 4.43 5.02
CA LEU A 59 -14.39 3.92 3.73
C LEU A 59 -13.82 2.54 3.33
N GLY A 60 -13.61 1.67 4.32
CA GLY A 60 -13.00 0.35 4.13
C GLY A 60 -11.55 0.29 4.62
N VAL A 61 -10.79 1.37 4.54
CA VAL A 61 -9.37 1.38 4.94
C VAL A 61 -9.23 1.38 6.46
N LEU A 62 -8.58 0.35 7.00
CA LEU A 62 -8.23 0.26 8.41
C LEU A 62 -7.06 1.21 8.73
N GLN A 63 -7.24 2.09 9.70
CA GLN A 63 -6.23 3.09 10.04
C GLN A 63 -6.19 3.42 11.54
N ILE A 64 -5.03 3.94 11.98
CA ILE A 64 -4.92 4.70 13.24
C ILE A 64 -4.89 6.18 12.86
N SER A 65 -5.88 6.94 13.36
CA SER A 65 -6.05 8.36 13.03
C SER A 65 -5.55 9.27 14.14
N ASN A 66 -5.36 10.55 13.77
CA ASN A 66 -4.95 11.63 14.69
C ASN A 66 -3.61 11.39 15.38
N VAL A 67 -2.69 10.70 14.70
CA VAL A 67 -1.35 10.43 15.24
C VAL A 67 -0.51 11.70 15.15
N PRO A 68 -0.03 12.28 16.28
CA PRO A 68 0.89 13.40 16.22
C PRO A 68 2.19 13.00 15.50
N LEU A 69 2.73 13.87 14.66
CA LEU A 69 4.04 13.59 14.01
C LEU A 69 5.15 13.34 15.02
N SER A 70 5.11 14.05 16.16
CA SER A 70 6.06 13.88 17.27
C SER A 70 5.96 12.52 17.98
N SER A 71 4.92 11.73 17.70
CA SER A 71 4.77 10.37 18.24
C SER A 71 5.59 9.34 17.47
N ALA A 72 6.14 9.68 16.30
CA ALA A 72 6.92 8.79 15.47
C ALA A 72 8.41 9.11 15.57
N THR A 73 9.22 8.10 15.86
CA THR A 73 10.69 8.20 15.96
C THR A 73 11.32 7.25 14.96
N VAL A 74 12.29 7.75 14.19
CA VAL A 74 13.08 6.91 13.26
C VAL A 74 14.01 6.00 14.04
N VAL A 75 13.99 4.72 13.70
CA VAL A 75 14.90 3.70 14.24
C VAL A 75 16.05 3.50 13.27
N THR A 76 17.27 3.76 13.73
CA THR A 76 18.48 3.65 12.91
C THR A 76 19.60 2.94 13.67
N PRO A 77 20.20 1.87 13.12
CA PRO A 77 19.80 1.21 11.87
C PRO A 77 18.46 0.48 12.02
N ALA A 78 17.79 0.22 10.89
CA ALA A 78 16.58 -0.59 10.88
C ALA A 78 16.87 -2.00 11.41
N THR A 79 15.94 -2.54 12.21
CA THR A 79 16.12 -3.82 12.90
C THR A 79 15.46 -4.99 12.14
N PHE A 80 14.57 -4.71 11.19
CA PHE A 80 13.94 -5.70 10.31
C PHE A 80 13.61 -5.08 8.94
N SER A 81 13.23 -5.93 8.00
CA SER A 81 12.77 -5.54 6.67
C SER A 81 11.48 -6.29 6.33
N ILE A 82 10.74 -5.76 5.34
CA ILE A 82 9.51 -6.35 4.84
C ILE A 82 9.72 -6.85 3.43
N ALA A 83 9.29 -8.08 3.18
CA ALA A 83 9.14 -8.64 1.84
C ALA A 83 7.65 -8.72 1.48
N PRO A 84 7.28 -8.53 0.20
CA PRO A 84 5.89 -8.70 -0.22
C PRO A 84 5.44 -10.16 -0.08
N ARG A 85 4.18 -10.36 0.28
CA ARG A 85 3.53 -11.66 0.27
C ARG A 85 3.26 -12.09 -1.17
N ILE A 86 3.93 -13.12 -1.64
CA ILE A 86 3.65 -13.71 -2.95
C ILE A 86 2.33 -14.49 -2.83
N THR A 87 1.35 -14.17 -3.67
CA THR A 87 -0.02 -14.70 -3.53
C THR A 87 -0.76 -14.73 -4.87
N THR A 88 -2.03 -15.16 -4.84
CA THR A 88 -2.98 -15.13 -5.95
C THR A 88 -4.15 -14.20 -5.63
N ILE A 89 -4.90 -13.77 -6.64
CA ILE A 89 -6.12 -12.95 -6.41
C ILE A 89 -7.16 -13.75 -5.64
N ALA A 90 -7.28 -15.06 -5.86
CA ALA A 90 -8.17 -15.93 -5.11
C ALA A 90 -7.84 -15.97 -3.61
N ASP A 91 -6.53 -16.07 -3.27
CA ASP A 91 -6.09 -16.05 -1.88
C ASP A 91 -6.31 -14.68 -1.23
N ILE A 92 -6.09 -13.58 -1.95
CA ILE A 92 -6.42 -12.23 -1.49
C ILE A 92 -7.91 -12.14 -1.13
N ASN A 93 -8.78 -12.64 -2.01
CA ASN A 93 -10.23 -12.60 -1.75
C ASN A 93 -10.63 -13.38 -0.50
N THR A 94 -9.96 -14.49 -0.22
CA THR A 94 -10.22 -15.34 0.94
C THR A 94 -9.66 -14.75 2.24
N ASN A 95 -8.48 -14.14 2.18
CA ASN A 95 -7.72 -13.74 3.37
C ASN A 95 -7.63 -12.22 3.55
N TYR A 96 -8.43 -11.44 2.81
CA TYR A 96 -8.32 -9.99 2.75
C TYR A 96 -8.20 -9.34 4.14
N THR A 97 -9.10 -9.67 5.06
CA THR A 97 -9.15 -9.09 6.41
C THR A 97 -7.85 -9.29 7.21
N ALA A 98 -7.14 -10.38 6.94
CA ALA A 98 -5.87 -10.67 7.60
C ALA A 98 -4.67 -9.98 6.92
N TRP A 99 -4.80 -9.63 5.63
CA TRP A 99 -3.71 -9.11 4.80
C TRP A 99 -3.89 -7.65 4.40
N GLU A 100 -4.97 -7.00 4.82
CA GLU A 100 -5.18 -5.57 4.57
C GLU A 100 -3.99 -4.73 5.04
N GLY A 101 -3.55 -3.81 4.21
CA GLY A 101 -2.39 -2.95 4.46
C GLY A 101 -1.03 -3.58 4.16
N GLU A 102 -0.96 -4.91 3.91
CA GLU A 102 0.28 -5.57 3.56
C GLU A 102 0.71 -5.32 2.11
N LEU A 103 2.02 -5.42 1.88
CA LEU A 103 2.56 -5.56 0.53
C LEU A 103 2.26 -6.95 -0.01
N VAL A 104 1.58 -7.02 -1.15
CA VAL A 104 1.32 -8.25 -1.88
C VAL A 104 2.03 -8.24 -3.24
N GLN A 105 2.39 -9.41 -3.74
CA GLN A 105 2.96 -9.60 -5.07
C GLN A 105 2.15 -10.62 -5.84
N LEU A 106 1.71 -10.23 -7.03
CA LEU A 106 1.11 -11.11 -8.04
C LEU A 106 2.11 -11.35 -9.16
N ASN A 107 2.14 -12.56 -9.70
CA ASN A 107 3.03 -12.92 -10.79
C ASN A 107 2.25 -13.27 -12.07
N ASN A 108 2.85 -12.97 -13.23
CA ASN A 108 2.30 -13.30 -14.55
C ASN A 108 0.86 -12.83 -14.74
N VAL A 109 0.65 -11.53 -14.64
CA VAL A 109 -0.66 -10.90 -14.76
C VAL A 109 -0.79 -10.13 -16.08
N THR A 110 -2.03 -9.95 -16.53
CA THR A 110 -2.37 -8.96 -17.56
C THR A 110 -3.01 -7.73 -16.92
N LEU A 111 -2.77 -6.57 -17.53
CA LEU A 111 -3.28 -5.29 -17.09
C LEU A 111 -4.17 -4.70 -18.18
N SER A 112 -5.31 -4.15 -17.80
CA SER A 112 -6.27 -3.56 -18.74
C SER A 112 -7.04 -2.42 -18.09
N GLY A 113 -7.66 -1.58 -18.93
CA GLY A 113 -8.44 -0.43 -18.49
C GLY A 113 -8.05 0.84 -19.24
N ASN A 114 -7.50 1.82 -18.52
CA ASN A 114 -7.06 3.09 -19.09
C ASN A 114 -5.73 2.93 -19.85
N ALA A 115 -5.40 3.91 -20.73
CA ALA A 115 -4.11 3.94 -21.41
C ALA A 115 -2.93 4.22 -20.45
N THR A 116 -3.23 4.77 -19.27
CA THR A 116 -2.25 5.15 -18.26
C THR A 116 -2.58 4.54 -16.91
N TYR A 117 -1.68 4.67 -15.93
CA TYR A 117 -1.95 4.19 -14.56
C TYR A 117 -3.09 4.92 -13.87
N SER A 118 -3.47 6.13 -14.30
CA SER A 118 -4.46 6.99 -13.60
C SER A 118 -5.80 6.31 -13.40
N GLY A 119 -6.33 6.40 -12.19
CA GLY A 119 -7.65 5.86 -11.82
C GLY A 119 -7.65 4.35 -11.61
N SER A 120 -8.80 3.74 -11.86
CA SER A 120 -9.00 2.30 -11.70
C SER A 120 -8.68 1.56 -12.99
N ASN A 121 -7.76 0.63 -12.90
CA ASN A 121 -7.41 -0.36 -13.92
C ASN A 121 -7.69 -1.76 -13.38
N THR A 122 -7.53 -2.78 -14.19
CA THR A 122 -7.79 -4.17 -13.81
C THR A 122 -6.52 -5.00 -13.91
N ILE A 123 -6.19 -5.73 -12.85
CA ILE A 123 -5.22 -6.82 -12.86
C ILE A 123 -6.00 -8.12 -13.03
N THR A 124 -5.58 -8.96 -13.98
CA THR A 124 -6.13 -10.30 -14.19
C THR A 124 -5.01 -11.33 -14.06
N ASP A 125 -5.19 -12.34 -13.23
CA ASP A 125 -4.23 -13.43 -13.09
C ASP A 125 -4.44 -14.53 -14.14
N GLY A 126 -3.53 -15.52 -14.16
CA GLY A 126 -3.57 -16.62 -15.12
C GLY A 126 -4.81 -17.53 -15.00
N ASN A 127 -5.59 -17.43 -13.94
CA ASN A 127 -6.84 -18.15 -13.71
C ASN A 127 -8.09 -17.33 -14.11
N GLY A 128 -7.89 -16.08 -14.56
CA GLY A 128 -8.99 -15.18 -14.92
C GLY A 128 -9.62 -14.45 -13.74
N ALA A 129 -9.07 -14.57 -12.51
CA ALA A 129 -9.51 -13.78 -11.39
C ALA A 129 -9.00 -12.33 -11.52
N THR A 130 -9.80 -11.37 -11.05
CA THR A 130 -9.52 -9.95 -11.22
C THR A 130 -9.49 -9.19 -9.89
N ILE A 131 -8.66 -8.14 -9.83
CA ILE A 131 -8.63 -7.16 -8.74
C ILE A 131 -8.34 -5.77 -9.33
N VAL A 132 -8.80 -4.72 -8.66
CA VAL A 132 -8.54 -3.35 -9.10
C VAL A 132 -7.08 -2.98 -8.82
N LEU A 133 -6.43 -2.36 -9.81
CA LEU A 133 -5.20 -1.59 -9.67
C LEU A 133 -5.60 -0.12 -9.62
N TYR A 134 -5.52 0.50 -8.46
CA TYR A 134 -5.86 1.91 -8.31
C TYR A 134 -4.62 2.79 -8.23
N THR A 135 -4.63 3.89 -8.97
CA THR A 135 -3.62 4.95 -8.89
C THR A 135 -4.32 6.30 -8.76
N ALA A 136 -4.01 7.02 -7.68
CA ALA A 136 -4.52 8.37 -7.49
C ALA A 136 -4.12 9.28 -8.66
N THR A 137 -5.03 10.12 -9.13
CA THR A 137 -4.77 11.04 -10.26
C THR A 137 -3.64 12.03 -9.97
N GLY A 138 -3.36 12.31 -8.71
CA GLY A 138 -2.25 13.14 -8.23
C GLY A 138 -0.91 12.40 -8.09
N ALA A 139 -0.86 11.09 -8.28
CA ALA A 139 0.39 10.35 -8.21
C ALA A 139 1.33 10.80 -9.34
N THR A 140 2.62 10.91 -9.02
CA THR A 140 3.62 11.47 -9.97
C THR A 140 3.77 10.67 -11.26
N PHE A 141 3.37 9.40 -11.23
CA PHE A 141 3.40 8.47 -12.36
C PHE A 141 2.01 8.17 -12.96
N SER A 142 0.97 8.88 -12.53
CA SER A 142 -0.40 8.59 -12.99
C SER A 142 -0.56 8.71 -14.50
N GLY A 143 0.22 9.58 -15.16
CA GLY A 143 0.23 9.77 -16.61
C GLY A 143 1.12 8.78 -17.38
N ASP A 144 1.88 7.93 -16.72
CA ASP A 144 2.73 6.93 -17.38
C ASP A 144 1.88 5.84 -18.04
N ALA A 145 2.36 5.29 -19.15
CA ALA A 145 1.64 4.27 -19.89
C ALA A 145 1.45 2.99 -19.06
N LEU A 146 0.23 2.46 -19.03
CA LEU A 146 -0.06 1.18 -18.43
C LEU A 146 0.46 0.06 -19.34
N PRO A 147 1.35 -0.85 -18.88
CA PRO A 147 1.76 -1.99 -19.69
C PRO A 147 0.59 -2.99 -19.82
N ALA A 148 0.55 -3.74 -20.92
CA ALA A 148 -0.49 -4.76 -21.14
C ALA A 148 -0.36 -5.99 -20.22
N SER A 149 0.85 -6.24 -19.70
CA SER A 149 1.14 -7.37 -18.80
C SER A 149 2.31 -7.04 -17.89
N ALA A 150 2.43 -7.81 -16.82
CA ALA A 150 3.60 -7.79 -15.96
C ALA A 150 3.95 -9.22 -15.52
N SER A 151 5.24 -9.56 -15.57
CA SER A 151 5.74 -10.80 -14.97
C SER A 151 5.63 -10.76 -13.45
N LYS A 152 5.66 -9.54 -12.87
CA LYS A 152 5.50 -9.29 -11.44
C LYS A 152 4.85 -7.92 -11.23
N ILE A 153 3.86 -7.85 -10.34
CA ILE A 153 3.32 -6.60 -9.80
C ILE A 153 3.27 -6.68 -8.28
N THR A 154 3.80 -5.65 -7.62
CA THR A 154 3.79 -5.51 -6.16
C THR A 154 2.98 -4.27 -5.78
N GLY A 155 2.27 -4.32 -4.66
CA GLY A 155 1.56 -3.14 -4.17
C GLY A 155 0.96 -3.36 -2.80
N ILE A 156 0.40 -2.31 -2.25
CA ILE A 156 -0.29 -2.31 -0.96
C ILE A 156 -1.72 -2.76 -1.18
N LEU A 157 -2.17 -3.75 -0.43
CA LEU A 157 -3.53 -4.26 -0.49
C LEU A 157 -4.45 -3.41 0.41
N ILE A 158 -5.48 -2.84 -0.17
CA ILE A 158 -6.47 -2.04 0.57
C ILE A 158 -7.90 -2.37 0.12
N GLU A 159 -8.89 -1.89 0.88
CA GLU A 159 -10.27 -1.78 0.44
C GLU A 159 -10.68 -0.30 0.47
N TYR A 160 -11.37 0.15 -0.57
CA TYR A 160 -11.96 1.47 -0.60
C TYR A 160 -13.40 1.39 -1.12
N ASN A 161 -14.36 1.87 -0.32
CA ASN A 161 -15.80 1.79 -0.63
C ASN A 161 -16.29 0.37 -1.02
N GLY A 162 -15.80 -0.65 -0.32
CA GLY A 162 -16.18 -2.04 -0.59
C GLY A 162 -15.46 -2.68 -1.79
N THR A 163 -14.53 -1.98 -2.42
CA THR A 163 -13.72 -2.49 -3.53
C THR A 163 -12.31 -2.81 -3.04
N LYS A 164 -11.89 -4.05 -3.21
CA LYS A 164 -10.50 -4.46 -2.94
C LYS A 164 -9.59 -3.97 -4.05
N GLU A 165 -8.51 -3.33 -3.67
CA GLU A 165 -7.58 -2.66 -4.58
C GLU A 165 -6.13 -2.97 -4.22
N ILE A 166 -5.28 -2.98 -5.24
CA ILE A 166 -3.82 -2.93 -5.08
C ILE A 166 -3.38 -1.53 -5.49
N ILE A 167 -2.62 -0.86 -4.62
CA ILE A 167 -2.00 0.43 -4.91
C ILE A 167 -0.50 0.20 -5.08
N ILE A 168 0.03 0.44 -6.28
CA ILE A 168 1.48 0.44 -6.50
C ILE A 168 2.11 1.70 -5.91
N ARG A 169 3.35 1.57 -5.46
CA ARG A 169 4.10 2.65 -4.83
C ARG A 169 4.87 3.49 -5.85
N ASP A 170 5.45 2.82 -6.84
CA ASP A 170 6.16 3.36 -7.98
C ASP A 170 6.27 2.26 -9.05
N PRO A 171 5.85 2.50 -10.31
CA PRO A 171 5.98 1.50 -11.37
C PRO A 171 7.41 0.98 -11.56
N ALA A 172 8.42 1.85 -11.34
CA ALA A 172 9.82 1.48 -11.52
C ALA A 172 10.31 0.39 -10.55
N ILE A 173 9.67 0.22 -9.40
CA ILE A 173 10.02 -0.80 -8.40
C ILE A 173 8.98 -1.90 -8.26
N ASP A 174 7.73 -1.61 -8.60
CA ASP A 174 6.58 -2.48 -8.33
C ASP A 174 6.11 -3.26 -9.57
N VAL A 175 6.44 -2.83 -10.77
CA VAL A 175 5.98 -3.45 -12.01
C VAL A 175 7.18 -3.92 -12.84
N VAL A 176 7.25 -5.22 -13.07
CA VAL A 176 8.22 -5.83 -13.99
C VAL A 176 7.45 -6.32 -15.21
N PRO A 177 7.61 -5.67 -16.37
CA PRO A 177 6.92 -6.06 -17.61
C PRO A 177 7.24 -7.47 -18.10
#